data_8e589c11256b000c32511f262092d863
#
_entry.id   8e589c11256b000c32511f262092d863
#
_cell.length_a   1.000
_cell.length_b   1.000
_cell.length_c   1.000
_cell.angle_alpha   90.00
_cell.angle_beta   90.00
_cell.angle_gamma   90.00
#
_symmetry.space_group_name_H-M   'P 1'
#
loop_
_entity.id
_entity.type
_entity.pdbx_description
1 polymer ?
#
loop_
_entity_poly.entity_id
_entity_poly.type
_entity_poly.pdbx_seq_one_letter_code
_entity_poly.pdbx_strand_id
1 'polypeptide(L)'
;MSNINYASISTTYPVAGQDNNSQGFRDNFTNISSALATAKSEITALQTNAVLTVDLATSTTPVTNNLLGSSITNGLYSQFNGIFFNGGSVPTSANININNGPIQQFTASGNCTLTFINWPTTGYSVIRVMLYGDQVQARTVTLSTSGGGTFRTATGWTGGTGPVTVAVGASGKYEVIEAWTVNAGATVFVKA
;
A
#
# COMPACT_ATOMS: atom_id res chain seq x y z
N MET A 1 -4.22 -10.47 24.79
CA MET A 1 -3.96 -10.61 26.25
C MET A 1 -2.60 -11.24 26.40
N SER A 2 -1.74 -10.75 27.33
CA SER A 2 -0.40 -11.33 27.53
C SER A 2 -0.50 -12.74 28.07
N ASN A 3 0.41 -13.62 27.61
CA ASN A 3 0.53 -15.01 28.07
C ASN A 3 1.58 -15.17 29.17
N ILE A 4 2.11 -14.07 29.71
CA ILE A 4 3.08 -14.10 30.79
C ILE A 4 2.39 -14.61 32.06
N ASN A 5 2.82 -15.78 32.54
CA ASN A 5 2.28 -16.37 33.76
C ASN A 5 3.18 -16.08 34.97
N TYR A 6 2.94 -14.93 35.60
CA TYR A 6 3.66 -14.58 36.85
C TYR A 6 3.07 -15.29 38.07
N ALA A 7 1.82 -15.75 38.00
CA ALA A 7 1.17 -16.41 39.16
C ALA A 7 1.75 -17.77 39.51
N SER A 8 2.54 -18.38 38.60
CA SER A 8 3.26 -19.62 38.89
C SER A 8 4.49 -19.44 39.75
N ILE A 9 4.92 -18.19 40.01
CA ILE A 9 6.05 -17.88 40.87
C ILE A 9 5.55 -17.80 42.32
N SER A 10 6.06 -18.67 43.20
CA SER A 10 5.67 -18.64 44.61
C SER A 10 6.30 -17.43 45.32
N THR A 11 5.46 -16.52 45.79
CA THR A 11 5.90 -15.36 46.58
C THR A 11 6.07 -15.67 48.05
N THR A 12 5.66 -16.87 48.51
CA THR A 12 5.74 -17.31 49.89
C THR A 12 6.88 -18.31 50.13
N TYR A 13 7.63 -18.65 49.08
CA TYR A 13 8.80 -19.52 49.18
C TYR A 13 10.09 -18.71 49.01
N PRO A 14 11.16 -18.89 49.82
CA PRO A 14 11.27 -19.81 50.97
C PRO A 14 10.45 -19.33 52.19
N VAL A 15 10.04 -20.30 53.02
CA VAL A 15 9.30 -20.00 54.26
C VAL A 15 10.30 -19.76 55.39
N ALA A 16 10.17 -18.59 56.04
CA ALA A 16 11.06 -18.23 57.14
C ALA A 16 10.92 -19.18 58.32
N GLY A 17 12.05 -19.61 58.87
CA GLY A 17 12.09 -20.54 60.01
C GLY A 17 11.77 -21.99 59.68
N GLN A 18 11.64 -22.35 58.42
CA GLN A 18 11.44 -23.70 57.93
C GLN A 18 12.69 -24.20 57.17
N ASP A 19 12.89 -25.53 57.19
CA ASP A 19 13.92 -26.15 56.36
C ASP A 19 13.41 -26.24 54.91
N ASN A 20 13.90 -25.34 54.05
CA ASN A 20 13.45 -25.21 52.67
C ASN A 20 14.29 -26.08 51.74
N ASN A 21 13.66 -26.98 50.98
CA ASN A 21 14.36 -27.80 50.01
C ASN A 21 14.74 -27.00 48.74
N SER A 22 15.73 -27.50 48.00
CA SER A 22 16.22 -26.84 46.80
C SER A 22 15.23 -26.91 45.64
N GLN A 23 14.19 -27.75 45.69
CA GLN A 23 13.23 -27.92 44.58
C GLN A 23 12.38 -26.67 44.39
N GLY A 24 11.86 -26.08 45.47
CA GLY A 24 11.05 -24.86 45.37
C GLY A 24 11.82 -23.67 44.77
N PHE A 25 13.14 -23.57 45.02
CA PHE A 25 13.98 -22.57 44.33
C PHE A 25 14.08 -22.87 42.84
N ARG A 26 14.35 -24.13 42.45
CA ARG A 26 14.44 -24.52 41.03
C ARG A 26 13.13 -24.28 40.29
N ASP A 27 12.02 -24.62 40.94
CA ASP A 27 10.69 -24.41 40.35
C ASP A 27 10.42 -22.92 40.09
N ASN A 28 10.75 -22.06 41.10
CA ASN A 28 10.61 -20.61 40.89
C ASN A 28 11.54 -20.09 39.83
N PHE A 29 12.82 -20.52 39.76
CA PHE A 29 13.68 -20.10 38.64
C PHE A 29 13.21 -20.59 37.28
N THR A 30 12.66 -21.78 37.19
CA THR A 30 12.07 -22.32 35.97
C THR A 30 10.87 -21.48 35.54
N ASN A 31 9.99 -21.13 36.47
CA ASN A 31 8.81 -20.32 36.21
C ASN A 31 9.19 -18.88 35.77
N ILE A 32 10.19 -18.27 36.42
CA ILE A 32 10.74 -16.97 36.04
C ILE A 32 11.34 -17.04 34.63
N SER A 33 12.16 -18.05 34.34
CA SER A 33 12.76 -18.20 32.99
C SER A 33 11.71 -18.35 31.90
N SER A 34 10.66 -19.15 32.14
CA SER A 34 9.55 -19.34 31.21
C SER A 34 8.75 -18.06 31.01
N ALA A 35 8.46 -17.31 32.08
CA ALA A 35 7.75 -16.03 31.99
C ALA A 35 8.58 -14.98 31.22
N LEU A 36 9.89 -14.91 31.42
CA LEU A 36 10.79 -14.03 30.69
C LEU A 36 10.91 -14.43 29.22
N ALA A 37 10.94 -15.72 28.90
CA ALA A 37 10.93 -16.18 27.50
C ALA A 37 9.65 -15.76 26.77
N THR A 38 8.50 -15.87 27.44
CA THR A 38 7.21 -15.41 26.92
C THR A 38 7.21 -13.88 26.73
N ALA A 39 7.69 -13.12 27.70
CA ALA A 39 7.81 -11.67 27.62
C ALA A 39 8.69 -11.24 26.44
N LYS A 40 9.84 -11.89 26.26
CA LYS A 40 10.71 -11.64 25.11
C LYS A 40 9.99 -11.87 23.79
N SER A 41 9.25 -12.97 23.67
CA SER A 41 8.49 -13.29 22.46
C SER A 41 7.41 -12.25 22.18
N GLU A 42 6.65 -11.83 23.18
CA GLU A 42 5.59 -10.81 23.05
C GLU A 42 6.18 -9.44 22.69
N ILE A 43 7.30 -9.05 23.32
CA ILE A 43 8.00 -7.79 22.98
C ILE A 43 8.52 -7.83 21.54
N THR A 44 9.10 -8.95 21.11
CA THR A 44 9.57 -9.10 19.73
C THR A 44 8.42 -8.99 18.74
N ALA A 45 7.27 -9.60 19.04
CA ALA A 45 6.07 -9.49 18.20
C ALA A 45 5.56 -8.04 18.14
N LEU A 46 5.56 -7.31 19.27
CA LEU A 46 5.21 -5.89 19.29
C LEU A 46 6.17 -5.05 18.44
N GLN A 47 7.48 -5.25 18.59
CA GLN A 47 8.49 -4.53 17.80
C GLN A 47 8.35 -4.79 16.30
N THR A 48 7.96 -6.02 15.92
CA THR A 48 7.81 -6.39 14.51
C THR A 48 6.50 -5.87 13.91
N ASN A 49 5.42 -5.81 14.70
CA ASN A 49 4.07 -5.56 14.18
C ASN A 49 3.47 -4.20 14.59
N ALA A 50 4.08 -3.50 15.56
CA ALA A 50 3.57 -2.20 15.97
C ALA A 50 4.06 -1.08 15.04
N VAL A 51 3.16 -0.20 14.66
CA VAL A 51 3.52 1.09 14.07
C VAL A 51 3.98 2.00 15.22
N LEU A 52 5.29 2.08 15.42
CA LEU A 52 5.86 2.86 16.51
C LEU A 52 5.86 4.34 16.14
N THR A 53 5.23 5.18 16.96
CA THR A 53 5.15 6.64 16.75
C THR A 53 6.52 7.32 16.72
N VAL A 54 7.49 6.79 17.46
CA VAL A 54 8.86 7.32 17.50
C VAL A 54 9.60 7.09 16.17
N ASP A 55 9.45 5.91 15.56
CA ASP A 55 10.07 5.61 14.28
C ASP A 55 9.44 6.40 13.13
N LEU A 56 8.16 6.72 13.23
CA LEU A 56 7.46 7.59 12.27
C LEU A 56 7.86 9.05 12.42
N ALA A 57 8.19 9.52 13.63
CA ALA A 57 8.44 10.93 13.93
C ALA A 57 9.91 11.35 13.82
N THR A 58 10.87 10.45 14.05
CA THR A 58 12.29 10.78 14.20
C THR A 58 13.22 10.07 13.22
N SER A 59 12.72 9.11 12.43
CA SER A 59 13.55 8.43 11.44
C SER A 59 13.91 9.37 10.29
N THR A 60 15.20 9.60 10.08
CA THR A 60 15.73 10.31 8.90
C THR A 60 15.75 9.40 7.65
N THR A 61 15.58 8.10 7.82
CA THR A 61 15.41 7.12 6.75
C THR A 61 13.92 6.80 6.60
N PRO A 62 13.36 6.75 5.37
CA PRO A 62 11.98 6.36 5.16
C PRO A 62 11.71 4.97 5.75
N VAL A 63 10.78 4.87 6.70
CA VAL A 63 10.33 3.59 7.27
C VAL A 63 9.11 3.15 6.49
N THR A 64 9.17 1.97 5.89
CA THR A 64 8.03 1.38 5.20
C THR A 64 7.20 0.60 6.19
N ASN A 65 6.06 1.14 6.59
CA ASN A 65 5.07 0.42 7.39
C ASN A 65 4.06 -0.26 6.47
N ASN A 66 4.16 -1.57 6.33
CA ASN A 66 3.18 -2.35 5.60
C ASN A 66 2.02 -2.71 6.53
N LEU A 67 0.87 -2.09 6.32
CA LEU A 67 -0.33 -2.35 7.12
C LEU A 67 -1.04 -3.66 6.74
N LEU A 68 -0.49 -4.45 5.80
CA LEU A 68 -0.99 -5.77 5.37
C LEU A 68 -2.50 -5.79 5.09
N GLY A 69 -3.04 -4.71 4.52
CA GLY A 69 -4.47 -4.57 4.26
C GLY A 69 -5.31 -4.14 5.46
N SER A 70 -4.70 -3.87 6.61
CA SER A 70 -5.41 -3.29 7.75
C SER A 70 -5.86 -1.86 7.45
N SER A 71 -7.08 -1.51 7.88
CA SER A 71 -7.60 -0.16 7.72
C SER A 71 -7.13 0.77 8.84
N ILE A 72 -6.89 2.04 8.50
CA ILE A 72 -6.72 3.10 9.49
C ILE A 72 -8.09 3.75 9.71
N THR A 73 -8.65 3.56 10.91
CA THR A 73 -9.94 4.14 11.29
C THR A 73 -9.72 5.38 12.14
N ASN A 74 -10.43 6.46 11.86
CA ASN A 74 -10.32 7.75 12.57
C ASN A 74 -8.92 8.40 12.52
N GLY A 75 -8.11 8.07 11.49
CA GLY A 75 -6.83 8.72 11.25
C GLY A 75 -6.99 10.07 10.56
N LEU A 76 -6.29 11.11 11.05
CA LEU A 76 -6.14 12.39 10.37
C LEU A 76 -4.86 12.39 9.54
N TYR A 77 -5.00 12.54 8.23
CA TYR A 77 -3.86 12.69 7.33
C TYR A 77 -3.65 14.18 7.02
N SER A 78 -2.57 14.77 7.54
CA SER A 78 -2.26 16.19 7.29
C SER A 78 -1.41 16.40 6.03
N GLN A 79 -0.60 15.41 5.64
CA GLN A 79 0.20 15.42 4.42
C GLN A 79 0.24 14.00 3.85
N PHE A 80 -0.19 13.86 2.58
CA PHE A 80 -0.12 12.60 1.85
C PHE A 80 0.72 12.81 0.59
N ASN A 81 1.96 12.29 0.59
CA ASN A 81 2.80 12.25 -0.60
C ASN A 81 2.57 10.94 -1.34
N GLY A 82 1.81 11.00 -2.44
CA GLY A 82 1.65 9.87 -3.34
C GLY A 82 2.96 9.57 -4.07
N ILE A 83 3.24 8.29 -4.30
CA ILE A 83 4.38 7.87 -5.12
C ILE A 83 4.14 8.35 -6.55
N PHE A 84 5.13 9.07 -7.12
CA PHE A 84 5.17 9.43 -8.53
C PHE A 84 6.01 8.39 -9.29
N PHE A 85 5.44 7.86 -10.36
CA PHE A 85 6.12 6.91 -11.24
C PHE A 85 6.29 7.51 -12.64
N ASN A 86 7.52 7.54 -13.14
CA ASN A 86 7.83 7.91 -14.51
C ASN A 86 7.97 6.65 -15.37
N GLY A 87 6.96 6.39 -16.20
CA GLY A 87 6.91 5.25 -17.13
C GLY A 87 7.72 5.46 -18.41
N GLY A 88 8.27 6.67 -18.62
CA GLY A 88 9.11 6.98 -19.76
C GLY A 88 8.39 7.08 -21.10
N SER A 89 9.14 6.84 -22.18
CA SER A 89 8.67 6.93 -23.56
C SER A 89 7.96 5.65 -24.00
N VAL A 90 6.78 5.81 -24.62
CA VAL A 90 5.91 4.68 -25.04
C VAL A 90 5.64 4.78 -26.54
N PRO A 91 6.34 3.98 -27.36
CA PRO A 91 6.13 3.99 -28.81
C PRO A 91 4.89 3.20 -29.25
N THR A 92 4.53 2.11 -28.57
CA THR A 92 3.44 1.21 -28.97
C THR A 92 2.52 0.82 -27.83
N SER A 93 3.06 0.38 -26.70
CA SER A 93 2.26 -0.05 -25.53
C SER A 93 3.05 0.00 -24.23
N ALA A 94 2.35 0.25 -23.13
CA ALA A 94 2.88 0.11 -21.77
C ALA A 94 1.77 -0.22 -20.78
N ASN A 95 2.16 -0.65 -19.58
CA ASN A 95 1.24 -0.91 -18.48
C ASN A 95 1.21 0.26 -17.48
N ILE A 96 0.01 0.71 -17.18
CA ILE A 96 -0.27 1.55 -16.01
C ILE A 96 -0.49 0.59 -14.83
N ASN A 97 0.57 0.30 -14.09
CA ASN A 97 0.49 -0.61 -12.96
C ASN A 97 0.11 0.15 -11.69
N ILE A 98 -1.06 -0.15 -11.14
CA ILE A 98 -1.58 0.53 -9.95
C ILE A 98 -0.60 0.45 -8.75
N ASN A 99 0.17 -0.64 -8.66
CA ASN A 99 1.16 -0.83 -7.59
C ASN A 99 2.36 0.13 -7.68
N ASN A 100 2.57 0.79 -8.82
CA ASN A 100 3.65 1.77 -8.97
C ASN A 100 3.35 3.15 -8.33
N GLY A 101 2.11 3.34 -7.88
CA GLY A 101 1.68 4.57 -7.20
C GLY A 101 0.53 5.28 -7.89
N PRO A 102 -0.11 6.21 -7.18
CA PRO A 102 -1.34 6.87 -7.62
C PRO A 102 -1.13 7.94 -8.68
N ILE A 103 0.11 8.36 -8.94
CA ILE A 103 0.45 9.37 -9.96
C ILE A 103 1.50 8.79 -10.88
N GLN A 104 1.16 8.65 -12.16
CA GLN A 104 2.07 8.08 -13.16
C GLN A 104 2.16 8.98 -14.39
N GLN A 105 3.34 9.06 -14.99
CA GLN A 105 3.60 9.84 -16.18
C GLN A 105 4.09 8.94 -17.32
N PHE A 106 3.62 9.20 -18.53
CA PHE A 106 4.09 8.53 -19.75
C PHE A 106 4.26 9.55 -20.88
N THR A 107 5.26 9.35 -21.71
CA THR A 107 5.47 10.15 -22.93
C THR A 107 5.08 9.33 -24.15
N ALA A 108 4.02 9.72 -24.85
CA ALA A 108 3.60 9.07 -26.07
C ALA A 108 4.55 9.45 -27.22
N SER A 109 5.46 8.55 -27.58
CA SER A 109 6.38 8.72 -28.73
C SER A 109 5.84 8.08 -30.02
N GLY A 110 4.69 7.42 -29.93
CA GLY A 110 3.90 6.88 -31.03
C GLY A 110 2.43 6.82 -30.65
N ASN A 111 1.57 6.43 -31.61
CA ASN A 111 0.22 5.99 -31.26
C ASN A 111 0.33 4.73 -30.44
N CYS A 112 -0.14 4.75 -29.21
CA CYS A 112 0.15 3.69 -28.23
C CYS A 112 -1.10 3.27 -27.45
N THR A 113 -0.99 2.11 -26.81
CA THR A 113 -2.00 1.59 -25.89
C THR A 113 -1.43 1.56 -24.49
N LEU A 114 -2.14 2.15 -23.54
CA LEU A 114 -1.84 2.06 -22.11
C LEU A 114 -2.86 1.17 -21.41
N THR A 115 -2.38 0.10 -20.78
CA THR A 115 -3.25 -0.91 -20.15
C THR A 115 -3.16 -0.79 -18.62
N PHE A 116 -4.29 -0.51 -17.98
CA PHE A 116 -4.39 -0.55 -16.52
C PHE A 116 -4.33 -1.99 -16.04
N ILE A 117 -3.43 -2.27 -15.11
CA ILE A 117 -3.22 -3.59 -14.51
C ILE A 117 -3.16 -3.51 -13.00
N ASN A 118 -3.40 -4.65 -12.33
CA ASN A 118 -3.28 -4.80 -10.88
C ASN A 118 -4.23 -3.91 -10.07
N TRP A 119 -5.45 -3.68 -10.56
CA TRP A 119 -6.49 -3.06 -9.76
C TRP A 119 -6.70 -3.86 -8.46
N PRO A 120 -6.83 -3.19 -7.30
CA PRO A 120 -7.19 -3.87 -6.06
C PRO A 120 -8.48 -4.66 -6.21
N THR A 121 -8.52 -5.85 -5.63
CA THR A 121 -9.70 -6.74 -5.71
C THR A 121 -10.91 -6.22 -4.96
N THR A 122 -10.70 -5.30 -4.03
CA THR A 122 -11.75 -4.70 -3.19
C THR A 122 -11.50 -3.21 -2.99
N GLY A 123 -12.58 -2.46 -2.73
CA GLY A 123 -12.51 -1.06 -2.38
C GLY A 123 -12.44 -0.12 -3.58
N TYR A 124 -12.33 1.17 -3.27
CA TYR A 124 -12.15 2.25 -4.23
C TYR A 124 -10.67 2.45 -4.52
N SER A 125 -10.33 2.54 -5.79
CA SER A 125 -8.97 2.87 -6.22
C SER A 125 -9.01 3.96 -7.29
N VAL A 126 -8.10 4.91 -7.19
CA VAL A 126 -7.96 6.02 -8.13
C VAL A 126 -6.50 6.17 -8.54
N ILE A 127 -6.29 6.52 -9.79
CA ILE A 127 -4.97 6.83 -10.34
C ILE A 127 -5.06 8.06 -11.25
N ARG A 128 -4.05 8.90 -11.22
CA ARG A 128 -3.85 10.00 -12.15
C ARG A 128 -2.72 9.68 -13.10
N VAL A 129 -2.99 9.82 -14.38
CA VAL A 129 -2.03 9.56 -15.45
C VAL A 129 -1.78 10.88 -16.19
N MET A 130 -0.53 11.30 -16.23
CA MET A 130 -0.06 12.45 -16.99
C MET A 130 0.51 11.95 -18.30
N LEU A 131 -0.08 12.37 -19.41
CA LEU A 131 0.33 11.99 -20.76
C LEU A 131 1.01 13.17 -21.43
N TYR A 132 2.25 13.00 -21.83
CA TYR A 132 3.00 13.96 -22.63
C TYR A 132 3.09 13.49 -24.08
N GLY A 133 3.11 14.45 -25.02
CA GLY A 133 3.52 14.20 -26.40
C GLY A 133 5.05 14.25 -26.53
N ASP A 134 5.55 13.64 -27.59
CA ASP A 134 6.97 13.64 -27.96
C ASP A 134 7.45 14.97 -28.58
N GLN A 135 6.60 15.98 -28.66
CA GLN A 135 6.80 17.28 -29.27
C GLN A 135 7.05 17.25 -30.81
N VAL A 136 6.91 16.08 -31.42
CA VAL A 136 7.09 15.92 -32.88
C VAL A 136 5.76 16.05 -33.61
N GLN A 137 4.77 15.28 -33.16
CA GLN A 137 3.42 15.32 -33.73
C GLN A 137 2.36 14.89 -32.71
N ALA A 138 1.09 15.18 -33.02
CA ALA A 138 -0.01 14.70 -32.18
C ALA A 138 -0.07 13.16 -32.20
N ARG A 139 -0.31 12.57 -31.04
CA ARG A 139 -0.41 11.12 -30.83
C ARG A 139 -1.77 10.74 -30.29
N THR A 140 -2.20 9.53 -30.60
CA THR A 140 -3.41 8.95 -30.04
C THR A 140 -3.00 7.89 -29.00
N VAL A 141 -3.46 8.06 -27.77
CA VAL A 141 -3.30 7.08 -26.71
C VAL A 141 -4.62 6.35 -26.51
N THR A 142 -4.60 5.02 -26.66
CA THR A 142 -5.75 4.17 -26.39
C THR A 142 -5.62 3.62 -24.97
N LEU A 143 -6.65 3.78 -24.16
CA LEU A 143 -6.69 3.21 -22.80
C LEU A 143 -7.37 1.84 -22.86
N SER A 144 -6.78 0.87 -22.21
CA SER A 144 -7.35 -0.46 -22.00
C SER A 144 -7.20 -0.90 -20.55
N THR A 145 -7.91 -1.92 -20.11
CA THR A 145 -7.79 -2.50 -18.77
C THR A 145 -7.66 -4.01 -18.88
N SER A 146 -6.82 -4.59 -18.03
CA SER A 146 -6.64 -6.05 -17.98
C SER A 146 -7.94 -6.75 -17.56
N GLY A 147 -8.12 -7.99 -18.03
CA GLY A 147 -9.32 -8.76 -17.67
C GLY A 147 -10.59 -8.44 -18.46
N GLY A 148 -10.51 -7.64 -19.55
CA GLY A 148 -11.66 -7.34 -20.40
C GLY A 148 -12.69 -6.39 -19.77
N GLY A 149 -12.28 -5.58 -18.81
CA GLY A 149 -13.13 -4.57 -18.19
C GLY A 149 -13.59 -3.49 -19.17
N THR A 150 -14.65 -2.77 -18.83
CA THR A 150 -15.24 -1.71 -19.63
C THR A 150 -14.92 -0.34 -19.07
N PHE A 151 -14.81 0.65 -19.97
CA PHE A 151 -14.65 2.04 -19.59
C PHE A 151 -16.00 2.76 -19.52
N ARG A 152 -16.11 3.70 -18.57
CA ARG A 152 -17.19 4.69 -18.49
C ARG A 152 -16.56 6.06 -18.44
N THR A 153 -16.94 6.91 -19.37
CA THR A 153 -16.43 8.27 -19.45
C THR A 153 -17.37 9.26 -18.77
N ALA A 154 -16.81 10.31 -18.17
CA ALA A 154 -17.61 11.42 -17.65
C ALA A 154 -18.33 12.15 -18.78
N THR A 155 -19.41 12.84 -18.45
CA THR A 155 -20.18 13.65 -19.42
C THR A 155 -19.27 14.68 -20.11
N GLY A 156 -19.31 14.70 -21.43
CA GLY A 156 -18.47 15.59 -22.25
C GLY A 156 -17.32 14.89 -22.98
N TRP A 157 -17.01 13.64 -22.63
CA TRP A 157 -16.10 12.79 -23.41
C TRP A 157 -16.86 11.99 -24.48
N THR A 158 -16.30 11.94 -25.67
CA THR A 158 -16.79 11.04 -26.73
C THR A 158 -16.27 9.63 -26.44
N GLY A 159 -17.06 8.82 -25.81
CA GLY A 159 -16.74 7.42 -25.56
C GLY A 159 -17.83 6.79 -24.68
N GLY A 160 -18.42 5.74 -25.16
CA GLY A 160 -19.39 4.93 -24.44
C GLY A 160 -18.70 3.76 -23.71
N THR A 161 -19.17 2.56 -23.94
CA THR A 161 -18.65 1.30 -23.38
C THR A 161 -17.46 0.71 -24.18
N GLY A 162 -16.73 1.51 -24.93
CA GLY A 162 -15.60 1.08 -25.77
C GLY A 162 -14.23 1.55 -25.27
N PRO A 163 -13.16 1.25 -26.01
CA PRO A 163 -11.85 1.80 -25.74
C PRO A 163 -11.89 3.33 -25.70
N VAL A 164 -11.27 3.91 -24.69
CA VAL A 164 -11.14 5.36 -24.57
C VAL A 164 -9.86 5.80 -25.26
N THR A 165 -9.99 6.77 -26.17
CA THR A 165 -8.83 7.36 -26.85
C THR A 165 -8.63 8.79 -26.38
N VAL A 166 -7.37 9.15 -26.16
CA VAL A 166 -6.94 10.48 -25.74
C VAL A 166 -5.99 11.02 -26.82
N ALA A 167 -6.29 12.20 -27.33
CA ALA A 167 -5.38 12.91 -28.23
C ALA A 167 -4.35 13.68 -27.38
N VAL A 168 -3.08 13.38 -27.56
CA VAL A 168 -1.97 14.07 -26.91
C VAL A 168 -1.30 14.98 -27.95
N GLY A 169 -1.35 16.28 -27.72
CA GLY A 169 -0.83 17.27 -28.68
C GLY A 169 0.69 17.29 -28.77
N ALA A 170 1.20 17.81 -29.90
CA ALA A 170 2.64 18.00 -30.15
C ALA A 170 3.26 19.16 -29.36
N SER A 171 2.52 19.92 -28.60
CA SER A 171 2.93 21.24 -28.09
C SER A 171 3.69 21.20 -26.73
N GLY A 172 4.17 20.06 -26.27
CA GLY A 172 4.79 19.94 -24.95
C GLY A 172 3.81 20.11 -23.77
N LYS A 173 2.52 20.25 -24.06
CA LYS A 173 1.45 20.20 -23.06
C LYS A 173 1.21 18.75 -22.65
N TYR A 174 0.62 18.59 -21.50
CA TYR A 174 0.23 17.28 -21.01
C TYR A 174 -1.28 17.21 -20.81
N GLU A 175 -1.81 16.02 -20.99
CA GLU A 175 -3.18 15.69 -20.63
C GLU A 175 -3.16 14.95 -19.29
N VAL A 176 -4.06 15.31 -18.37
CA VAL A 176 -4.22 14.62 -17.09
C VAL A 176 -5.49 13.80 -17.14
N ILE A 177 -5.34 12.53 -16.94
CA ILE A 177 -6.46 11.59 -16.87
C ILE A 177 -6.58 11.10 -15.43
N GLU A 178 -7.77 11.16 -14.88
CA GLU A 178 -8.09 10.48 -13.63
C GLU A 178 -8.94 9.25 -13.97
N ALA A 179 -8.48 8.08 -13.53
CA ALA A 179 -9.18 6.81 -13.67
C ALA A 179 -9.44 6.19 -12.31
N TRP A 180 -10.62 5.63 -12.11
CA TRP A 180 -10.98 4.95 -10.87
C TRP A 180 -11.89 3.76 -11.10
N THR A 181 -11.91 2.87 -10.12
CA THR A 181 -12.77 1.69 -10.09
C THR A 181 -13.24 1.40 -8.66
N VAL A 182 -14.34 0.68 -8.56
CA VAL A 182 -14.88 0.15 -7.29
C VAL A 182 -15.04 -1.36 -7.32
N ASN A 183 -14.68 -2.01 -8.43
CA ASN A 183 -14.94 -3.42 -8.70
C ASN A 183 -13.77 -4.09 -9.44
N ALA A 184 -12.57 -3.90 -8.94
CA ALA A 184 -11.35 -4.55 -9.43
C ALA A 184 -11.03 -4.30 -10.92
N GLY A 185 -11.44 -3.17 -11.47
CA GLY A 185 -11.22 -2.83 -12.88
C GLY A 185 -12.22 -3.43 -13.87
N ALA A 186 -13.25 -4.15 -13.40
CA ALA A 186 -14.32 -4.62 -14.28
C ALA A 186 -15.09 -3.45 -14.93
N THR A 187 -15.20 -2.33 -14.21
CA THR A 187 -15.62 -1.04 -14.75
C THR A 187 -14.62 0.02 -14.33
N VAL A 188 -14.01 0.71 -15.27
CA VAL A 188 -13.09 1.81 -15.02
C VAL A 188 -13.77 3.11 -15.47
N PHE A 189 -13.94 4.02 -14.55
CA PHE A 189 -14.42 5.36 -14.82
C PHE A 189 -13.24 6.26 -15.14
N VAL A 190 -13.37 7.10 -16.16
CA VAL A 190 -12.30 8.02 -16.58
C VAL A 190 -12.87 9.42 -16.83
N LYS A 191 -12.06 10.41 -16.45
CA LYS A 191 -12.26 11.82 -16.79
C LYS A 191 -10.91 12.47 -17.09
N ALA A 192 -10.93 13.53 -17.92
CA ALA A 192 -9.82 14.45 -18.12
C ALA A 192 -10.10 15.76 -17.38
#